data_44aae54ad34bcc957a71b8100ef95256
#
_entry.id   44aae54ad34bcc957a71b8100ef95256
#
_cell.length_a   1.000
_cell.length_b   1.000
_cell.length_c   1.000
_cell.angle_alpha   90.00
_cell.angle_beta   90.00
_cell.angle_gamma   90.00
#
_symmetry.space_group_name_H-M   'P 1'
#
loop_
_entity.id
_entity.type
_entity.pdbx_description
1 polymer ?
#
loop_
_entity_poly.entity_id
_entity_poly.type
_entity_poly.pdbx_seq_one_letter_code
_entity_poly.pdbx_strand_id
1 'polypeptide(L)'
;MSINAFKHNIPDKTFAKLNTEGEFTRLAVSPGIINKHYTPEQFQKIAEIIGEKGAIKYSTSYSILLSVPTIEVSRTIKELEQVGLFIAQQGSIVSMKACDFCDGDKMEAAAITEILYERLVGIEVPKRLRINMNGCASACYNAVYDDIGLVYQKDSFDVYLGAVPMGRHAQAGELFAKKVPVQFIEQLLQAIITCYQSHSRKDEPFHKYYHRTKSADYWQRLIQ
;
A
#
# COMPACT_ATOMS: atom_id res chain seq x y z
N MET A 1 -1.90 13.93 29.95
CA MET A 1 -3.19 14.12 29.25
C MET A 1 -3.87 12.77 29.16
N SER A 2 -5.04 12.62 29.77
CA SER A 2 -5.70 11.32 29.83
C SER A 2 -6.35 10.98 28.49
N ILE A 3 -6.27 9.70 28.09
CA ILE A 3 -6.88 9.11 26.90
C ILE A 3 -8.39 9.43 26.76
N ASN A 4 -9.04 9.82 27.87
CA ASN A 4 -10.45 10.20 27.91
C ASN A 4 -10.78 11.53 27.21
N ALA A 5 -9.82 12.44 27.05
CA ALA A 5 -10.07 13.73 26.38
C ALA A 5 -10.38 13.57 24.87
N PHE A 6 -9.90 12.50 24.23
CA PHE A 6 -10.17 12.23 22.81
C PHE A 6 -11.52 11.55 22.55
N LYS A 7 -12.12 10.90 23.54
CA LYS A 7 -13.42 10.22 23.37
C LYS A 7 -14.60 11.18 23.23
N HIS A 8 -14.50 12.39 23.76
CA HIS A 8 -15.61 13.33 23.78
C HIS A 8 -15.86 14.10 22.47
N ASN A 9 -14.90 14.07 21.53
CA ASN A 9 -15.03 14.81 20.27
C ASN A 9 -15.29 13.94 19.04
N ILE A 10 -15.45 12.62 19.21
CA ILE A 10 -15.80 11.73 18.10
C ILE A 10 -17.28 11.42 18.22
N PRO A 11 -18.13 11.84 17.25
CA PRO A 11 -19.55 11.53 17.27
C PRO A 11 -19.76 10.01 17.34
N ASP A 12 -20.54 9.53 18.32
CA ASP A 12 -20.85 8.10 18.49
C ASP A 12 -21.34 7.44 17.19
N LYS A 13 -22.04 8.18 16.36
CA LYS A 13 -22.54 7.76 15.04
C LYS A 13 -21.40 7.39 14.06
N THR A 14 -20.19 7.94 14.22
CA THR A 14 -19.05 7.68 13.31
C THR A 14 -18.48 6.29 13.53
N PHE A 15 -18.38 5.81 14.77
CA PHE A 15 -17.91 4.46 15.05
C PHE A 15 -18.93 3.39 14.69
N ALA A 16 -20.21 3.63 14.92
CA ALA A 16 -21.28 2.71 14.53
C ALA A 16 -21.30 2.46 13.02
N LYS A 17 -21.11 3.50 12.20
CA LYS A 17 -21.06 3.41 10.74
C LYS A 17 -19.84 2.62 10.21
N LEU A 18 -18.76 2.52 10.98
CA LEU A 18 -17.55 1.75 10.57
C LEU A 18 -17.70 0.24 10.78
N ASN A 19 -18.68 -0.20 11.56
CA ASN A 19 -18.85 -1.59 11.97
C ASN A 19 -20.05 -2.30 11.31
N THR A 20 -20.84 -1.64 10.47
CA THR A 20 -21.94 -2.25 9.72
C THR A 20 -21.37 -2.94 8.46
N GLU A 21 -21.06 -4.22 8.56
CA GLU A 21 -20.67 -5.03 7.40
C GLU A 21 -21.86 -5.14 6.42
N GLY A 22 -21.59 -4.87 5.15
CA GLY A 22 -22.56 -5.01 4.05
C GLY A 22 -23.29 -3.72 3.68
N GLU A 23 -23.55 -2.81 4.60
CA GLU A 23 -24.20 -1.52 4.30
C GLU A 23 -23.23 -0.45 3.82
N PHE A 24 -21.97 -0.54 4.25
CA PHE A 24 -20.91 0.40 3.90
C PHE A 24 -19.69 -0.30 3.32
N THR A 25 -19.16 0.28 2.26
CA THR A 25 -17.89 -0.13 1.63
C THR A 25 -16.80 0.88 1.96
N ARG A 26 -15.60 0.39 2.26
CA ARG A 26 -14.44 1.24 2.52
C ARG A 26 -13.65 1.42 1.23
N LEU A 27 -13.45 2.66 0.82
CA LEU A 27 -12.58 3.06 -0.27
C LEU A 27 -11.32 3.74 0.29
N ALA A 28 -10.15 3.46 -0.29
CA ALA A 28 -8.92 4.19 0.00
C ALA A 28 -8.59 5.06 -1.21
N VAL A 29 -8.56 6.37 -1.01
CA VAL A 29 -8.33 7.35 -2.09
C VAL A 29 -7.03 8.11 -1.87
N SER A 30 -6.34 8.43 -2.95
CA SER A 30 -5.10 9.20 -2.93
C SER A 30 -4.96 10.06 -4.18
N PRO A 31 -4.14 11.13 -4.16
CA PRO A 31 -3.86 11.92 -5.35
C PRO A 31 -2.89 11.23 -6.31
N GLY A 32 -2.32 10.08 -5.94
CA GLY A 32 -1.43 9.31 -6.80
C GLY A 32 -0.38 8.51 -6.03
N ILE A 33 0.44 7.76 -6.77
CA ILE A 33 1.54 6.99 -6.17
C ILE A 33 2.77 7.89 -5.88
N ILE A 34 3.02 8.90 -6.69
CA ILE A 34 4.11 9.87 -6.52
C ILE A 34 3.61 11.10 -5.77
N ASN A 35 2.53 11.73 -6.26
CA ASN A 35 1.94 12.91 -5.65
C ASN A 35 1.19 12.55 -4.37
N LYS A 36 1.47 13.28 -3.28
CA LYS A 36 0.79 13.14 -1.99
C LYS A 36 -0.04 14.37 -1.60
N HIS A 37 0.00 15.41 -2.43
CA HIS A 37 -0.70 16.66 -2.19
C HIS A 37 -2.12 16.59 -2.74
N TYR A 38 -3.10 16.73 -1.86
CA TYR A 38 -4.51 16.88 -2.24
C TYR A 38 -4.80 18.34 -2.56
N THR A 39 -5.59 18.57 -3.60
CA THR A 39 -6.09 19.92 -3.90
C THR A 39 -7.31 20.27 -3.03
N PRO A 40 -7.60 21.57 -2.82
CA PRO A 40 -8.84 21.98 -2.16
C PRO A 40 -10.11 21.42 -2.83
N GLU A 41 -10.14 21.35 -4.16
CA GLU A 41 -11.23 20.78 -4.94
C GLU A 41 -11.44 19.29 -4.63
N GLN A 42 -10.36 18.51 -4.52
CA GLN A 42 -10.43 17.09 -4.14
C GLN A 42 -11.00 16.91 -2.74
N PHE A 43 -10.57 17.74 -1.76
CA PHE A 43 -11.14 17.70 -0.42
C PHE A 43 -12.62 18.11 -0.39
N GLN A 44 -13.00 19.15 -1.14
CA GLN A 44 -14.39 19.57 -1.27
C GLN A 44 -15.24 18.43 -1.84
N LYS A 45 -14.79 17.79 -2.92
CA LYS A 45 -15.48 16.65 -3.54
C LYS A 45 -15.63 15.48 -2.57
N ILE A 46 -14.59 15.14 -1.82
CA ILE A 46 -14.66 14.11 -0.77
C ILE A 46 -15.72 14.46 0.27
N ALA A 47 -15.74 15.71 0.74
CA ALA A 47 -16.70 16.17 1.75
C ALA A 47 -18.14 16.12 1.23
N GLU A 48 -18.38 16.55 -0.01
CA GLU A 48 -19.70 16.51 -0.66
C GLU A 48 -20.23 15.08 -0.78
N ILE A 49 -19.38 14.15 -1.27
CA ILE A 49 -19.76 12.74 -1.45
C ILE A 49 -20.08 12.07 -0.11
N ILE A 50 -19.24 12.29 0.89
CA ILE A 50 -19.38 11.62 2.17
C ILE A 50 -20.59 12.18 2.94
N GLY A 51 -20.79 13.50 2.92
CA GLY A 51 -21.87 14.17 3.61
C GLY A 51 -22.04 13.69 5.06
N GLU A 52 -23.28 13.66 5.52
CA GLU A 52 -23.60 13.21 6.89
C GLU A 52 -23.67 11.68 7.04
N LYS A 53 -23.75 10.93 5.93
CA LYS A 53 -24.00 9.48 5.94
C LYS A 53 -22.74 8.64 6.04
N GLY A 54 -21.60 9.18 5.64
CA GLY A 54 -20.32 8.45 5.57
C GLY A 54 -19.37 8.79 6.70
N ALA A 55 -18.14 8.28 6.60
CA ALA A 55 -17.04 8.59 7.51
C ALA A 55 -15.72 8.71 6.75
N ILE A 56 -14.87 9.61 7.24
CA ILE A 56 -13.54 9.88 6.70
C ILE A 56 -12.49 9.51 7.76
N LYS A 57 -11.45 8.80 7.35
CA LYS A 57 -10.29 8.51 8.21
C LYS A 57 -9.00 8.69 7.41
N TYR A 58 -8.07 9.46 7.95
CA TYR A 58 -6.72 9.52 7.41
C TYR A 58 -5.95 8.23 7.69
N SER A 59 -5.22 7.72 6.70
CA SER A 59 -4.41 6.51 6.84
C SER A 59 -2.91 6.83 6.90
N THR A 60 -2.12 5.90 7.42
CA THR A 60 -0.66 6.00 7.44
C THR A 60 -0.01 5.79 6.05
N SER A 61 -0.82 5.56 5.01
CA SER A 61 -0.34 5.31 3.65
C SER A 61 -0.59 6.51 2.72
N TYR A 62 -0.65 7.72 3.26
CA TYR A 62 -0.96 8.97 2.51
C TYR A 62 -2.28 8.91 1.74
N SER A 63 -3.20 8.06 2.15
CA SER A 63 -4.53 7.94 1.57
C SER A 63 -5.62 8.28 2.59
N ILE A 64 -6.74 8.71 2.09
CA ILE A 64 -7.94 8.94 2.88
C ILE A 64 -8.83 7.72 2.74
N LEU A 65 -9.26 7.16 3.86
CA LEU A 65 -10.23 6.06 3.89
C LEU A 65 -11.62 6.66 4.00
N LEU A 66 -12.46 6.34 3.01
CA LEU A 66 -13.85 6.75 2.94
C LEU A 66 -14.74 5.55 3.26
N SER A 67 -15.71 5.72 4.13
CA SER A 67 -16.79 4.76 4.33
C SER A 67 -18.03 5.29 3.64
N VAL A 68 -18.45 4.65 2.56
CA VAL A 68 -19.59 5.06 1.73
C VAL A 68 -20.65 3.96 1.70
N PRO A 69 -21.95 4.29 1.54
CA PRO A 69 -22.97 3.29 1.34
C PRO A 69 -22.61 2.38 0.15
N THR A 70 -22.73 1.07 0.34
CA THR A 70 -22.32 0.07 -0.67
C THR A 70 -23.04 0.28 -2.01
N ILE A 71 -24.28 0.70 -1.96
CA ILE A 71 -25.10 0.98 -3.15
C ILE A 71 -24.58 2.18 -3.96
N GLU A 72 -23.84 3.10 -3.35
CA GLU A 72 -23.33 4.32 -3.98
C GLU A 72 -21.87 4.18 -4.46
N VAL A 73 -21.19 3.03 -4.23
CA VAL A 73 -19.75 2.84 -4.50
C VAL A 73 -19.39 3.16 -5.95
N SER A 74 -20.13 2.61 -6.93
CA SER A 74 -19.80 2.80 -8.34
C SER A 74 -19.92 4.26 -8.80
N ARG A 75 -20.89 4.99 -8.27
CA ARG A 75 -21.07 6.43 -8.49
C ARG A 75 -19.93 7.21 -7.83
N THR A 76 -19.67 6.92 -6.57
CA THR A 76 -18.60 7.54 -5.77
C THR A 76 -17.24 7.43 -6.45
N ILE A 77 -16.88 6.24 -6.94
CA ILE A 77 -15.61 6.03 -7.65
C ILE A 77 -15.52 6.97 -8.85
N LYS A 78 -16.53 7.02 -9.70
CA LYS A 78 -16.53 7.89 -10.89
C LYS A 78 -16.38 9.38 -10.54
N GLU A 79 -17.08 9.85 -9.51
CA GLU A 79 -17.01 11.25 -9.08
C GLU A 79 -15.63 11.61 -8.49
N LEU A 80 -14.98 10.69 -7.79
CA LEU A 80 -13.62 10.87 -7.26
C LEU A 80 -12.57 10.87 -8.39
N GLU A 81 -12.71 9.96 -9.36
CA GLU A 81 -11.83 9.90 -10.53
C GLU A 81 -11.91 11.17 -11.38
N GLN A 82 -13.09 11.79 -11.49
CA GLN A 82 -13.28 13.06 -12.23
C GLN A 82 -12.45 14.23 -11.66
N VAL A 83 -12.16 14.21 -10.37
CA VAL A 83 -11.28 15.22 -9.76
C VAL A 83 -9.83 14.72 -9.60
N GLY A 84 -9.47 13.66 -10.33
CA GLY A 84 -8.10 13.15 -10.38
C GLY A 84 -7.67 12.37 -9.11
N LEU A 85 -8.61 11.81 -8.37
CA LEU A 85 -8.29 10.92 -7.26
C LEU A 85 -8.23 9.47 -7.73
N PHE A 86 -7.25 8.74 -7.22
CA PHE A 86 -7.06 7.32 -7.46
C PHE A 86 -7.68 6.50 -6.32
N ILE A 87 -8.38 5.44 -6.68
CA ILE A 87 -8.98 4.52 -5.73
C ILE A 87 -8.15 3.23 -5.68
N ALA A 88 -7.62 2.92 -4.50
CA ALA A 88 -6.85 1.69 -4.31
C ALA A 88 -7.73 0.46 -4.48
N GLN A 89 -7.31 -0.44 -5.37
CA GLN A 89 -7.97 -1.71 -5.59
C GLN A 89 -7.99 -2.58 -4.31
N GLN A 90 -9.07 -3.31 -4.11
CA GLN A 90 -9.28 -4.20 -2.97
C GLN A 90 -9.09 -5.67 -3.40
N GLY A 91 -8.88 -6.57 -2.43
CA GLY A 91 -8.82 -8.00 -2.68
C GLY A 91 -7.43 -8.62 -2.53
N SER A 92 -7.34 -9.86 -3.01
CA SER A 92 -6.11 -10.68 -3.00
C SER A 92 -5.25 -10.35 -4.22
N ILE A 93 -4.69 -9.18 -4.22
CA ILE A 93 -3.89 -8.62 -5.32
C ILE A 93 -2.58 -8.01 -4.81
N VAL A 94 -1.67 -7.78 -5.73
CA VAL A 94 -0.50 -6.93 -5.50
C VAL A 94 -0.98 -5.48 -5.32
N SER A 95 -0.53 -4.84 -4.24
CA SER A 95 -0.76 -3.43 -3.96
C SER A 95 0.58 -2.75 -3.71
N MET A 96 0.69 -1.49 -4.11
CA MET A 96 1.92 -0.73 -3.94
C MET A 96 1.63 0.62 -3.28
N LYS A 97 2.54 1.06 -2.44
CA LYS A 97 2.61 2.40 -1.89
C LYS A 97 4.04 2.91 -1.96
N ALA A 98 4.21 4.22 -1.94
CA ALA A 98 5.51 4.86 -1.97
C ALA A 98 5.59 5.98 -0.92
N CYS A 99 6.80 6.38 -0.57
CA CYS A 99 7.03 7.58 0.24
C CYS A 99 6.58 8.83 -0.53
N ASP A 100 6.69 9.98 0.12
CA ASP A 100 6.36 11.30 -0.46
C ASP A 100 7.48 11.92 -1.29
N PHE A 101 8.61 11.21 -1.46
CA PHE A 101 9.79 11.72 -2.17
C PHE A 101 10.29 13.06 -1.65
N CYS A 102 10.10 13.32 -0.34
CA CYS A 102 10.45 14.57 0.35
C CYS A 102 9.86 15.80 -0.36
N ASP A 103 8.56 15.75 -0.66
CA ASP A 103 7.83 16.82 -1.37
C ASP A 103 8.47 17.24 -2.71
N GLY A 104 9.14 16.28 -3.38
CA GLY A 104 9.79 16.52 -4.66
C GLY A 104 11.31 16.66 -4.64
N ASP A 105 11.94 16.67 -3.45
CA ASP A 105 13.41 16.80 -3.34
C ASP A 105 14.17 15.51 -3.71
N LYS A 106 13.50 14.35 -3.73
CA LYS A 106 14.09 13.02 -3.95
C LYS A 106 13.35 12.23 -5.05
N MET A 107 13.31 12.82 -6.24
CA MET A 107 12.52 12.31 -7.37
C MET A 107 13.24 11.27 -8.24
N GLU A 108 14.49 10.90 -7.93
CA GLU A 108 15.29 10.00 -8.79
C GLU A 108 14.61 8.64 -9.01
N ALA A 109 13.87 8.14 -8.01
CA ALA A 109 13.14 6.88 -8.12
C ALA A 109 11.67 7.05 -8.60
N ALA A 110 11.19 8.26 -8.90
CA ALA A 110 9.79 8.49 -9.22
C ALA A 110 9.36 7.75 -10.49
N ALA A 111 10.09 7.89 -11.58
CA ALA A 111 9.74 7.27 -12.86
C ALA A 111 9.66 5.74 -12.76
N ILE A 112 10.63 5.09 -12.12
CA ILE A 112 10.57 3.63 -11.93
C ILE A 112 9.43 3.23 -10.98
N THR A 113 9.07 4.07 -10.01
CA THR A 113 7.93 3.83 -9.11
C THR A 113 6.61 3.79 -9.89
N GLU A 114 6.39 4.73 -10.81
CA GLU A 114 5.20 4.74 -11.68
C GLU A 114 5.14 3.50 -12.58
N ILE A 115 6.25 3.15 -13.22
CA ILE A 115 6.34 1.94 -14.06
C ILE A 115 5.99 0.68 -13.26
N LEU A 116 6.57 0.52 -12.07
CA LEU A 116 6.29 -0.63 -11.22
C LEU A 116 4.83 -0.65 -10.76
N TYR A 117 4.26 0.51 -10.44
CA TYR A 117 2.86 0.63 -10.07
C TYR A 117 1.93 0.16 -11.20
N GLU A 118 2.13 0.68 -12.41
CA GLU A 118 1.31 0.33 -13.57
C GLU A 118 1.39 -1.15 -13.94
N ARG A 119 2.56 -1.76 -13.79
CA ARG A 119 2.81 -3.14 -14.23
C ARG A 119 2.50 -4.20 -13.19
N LEU A 120 2.57 -3.88 -11.90
CA LEU A 120 2.47 -4.88 -10.84
C LEU A 120 1.17 -4.78 -10.04
N VAL A 121 0.60 -3.58 -9.87
CA VAL A 121 -0.61 -3.42 -9.07
C VAL A 121 -1.80 -4.08 -9.76
N GLY A 122 -2.59 -4.82 -8.98
CA GLY A 122 -3.75 -5.55 -9.49
C GLY A 122 -3.46 -6.99 -9.91
N ILE A 123 -2.19 -7.44 -10.01
CA ILE A 123 -1.86 -8.84 -10.24
C ILE A 123 -2.49 -9.68 -9.12
N GLU A 124 -3.26 -10.69 -9.49
CA GLU A 124 -3.89 -11.61 -8.55
C GLU A 124 -2.86 -12.47 -7.83
N VAL A 125 -2.99 -12.58 -6.52
CA VAL A 125 -2.12 -13.36 -5.65
C VAL A 125 -2.95 -14.10 -4.59
N PRO A 126 -2.42 -15.16 -3.94
CA PRO A 126 -3.18 -15.97 -2.97
C PRO A 126 -3.74 -15.17 -1.79
N LYS A 127 -3.01 -14.14 -1.34
CA LYS A 127 -3.45 -13.15 -0.37
C LYS A 127 -2.75 -11.83 -0.66
N ARG A 128 -3.40 -10.70 -0.35
CA ARG A 128 -2.87 -9.37 -0.63
C ARG A 128 -1.38 -9.26 -0.34
N LEU A 129 -0.61 -8.87 -1.36
CA LEU A 129 0.83 -8.64 -1.30
C LEU A 129 1.09 -7.13 -1.33
N ARG A 130 1.83 -6.63 -0.35
CA ARG A 130 2.13 -5.20 -0.24
C ARG A 130 3.57 -4.93 -0.62
N ILE A 131 3.75 -4.05 -1.59
CA ILE A 131 5.06 -3.52 -1.98
C ILE A 131 5.15 -2.09 -1.45
N ASN A 132 6.25 -1.77 -0.78
CA ASN A 132 6.51 -0.42 -0.30
C ASN A 132 7.82 0.12 -0.89
N MET A 133 7.73 1.28 -1.53
CA MET A 133 8.84 1.98 -2.16
C MET A 133 9.31 3.15 -1.30
N ASN A 134 10.62 3.20 -1.04
CA ASN A 134 11.29 4.38 -0.49
C ASN A 134 12.27 4.94 -1.51
N GLY A 135 12.10 6.22 -1.83
CA GLY A 135 12.84 6.93 -2.87
C GLY A 135 14.30 7.27 -2.51
N CYS A 136 14.77 6.90 -1.32
CA CYS A 136 16.15 7.12 -0.90
C CYS A 136 16.59 6.19 0.22
N ALA A 137 17.90 6.18 0.51
CA ALA A 137 18.53 5.33 1.53
C ALA A 137 18.08 5.63 2.98
N SER A 138 17.41 6.75 3.24
CA SER A 138 16.87 7.07 4.58
C SER A 138 15.76 6.11 5.00
N ALA A 139 15.08 5.46 4.04
CA ALA A 139 14.07 4.43 4.27
C ALA A 139 13.04 4.78 5.36
N CYS A 140 12.65 6.05 5.44
CA CYS A 140 11.83 6.60 6.52
C CYS A 140 10.34 6.22 6.43
N TYR A 141 9.89 5.69 5.29
CA TYR A 141 8.49 5.35 5.03
C TYR A 141 8.25 3.84 5.02
N ASN A 142 8.32 3.19 6.16
CA ASN A 142 7.90 1.79 6.37
C ASN A 142 8.45 0.74 5.37
N ALA A 143 9.48 1.02 4.56
CA ALA A 143 9.97 0.11 3.52
C ALA A 143 10.26 -1.29 4.05
N VAL A 144 10.94 -1.35 5.18
CA VAL A 144 11.36 -2.61 5.79
C VAL A 144 10.24 -3.30 6.60
N TYR A 145 9.03 -2.72 6.65
CA TYR A 145 7.89 -3.22 7.41
C TYR A 145 6.68 -3.58 6.55
N ASP A 146 6.87 -3.82 5.25
CA ASP A 146 5.84 -4.41 4.38
C ASP A 146 6.30 -5.75 3.79
N ASP A 147 5.40 -6.48 3.14
CA ASP A 147 5.67 -7.81 2.58
C ASP A 147 6.91 -7.80 1.68
N ILE A 148 7.02 -6.77 0.82
CA ILE A 148 8.20 -6.45 0.01
C ILE A 148 8.55 -4.99 0.24
N GLY A 149 9.75 -4.72 0.71
CA GLY A 149 10.31 -3.39 0.89
C GLY A 149 11.37 -3.06 -0.15
N LEU A 150 11.27 -1.90 -0.78
CA LEU A 150 12.23 -1.38 -1.75
C LEU A 150 12.86 -0.11 -1.22
N VAL A 151 14.18 -0.06 -1.16
CA VAL A 151 14.94 1.12 -0.75
C VAL A 151 15.88 1.53 -1.88
N TYR A 152 15.58 2.67 -2.51
CA TYR A 152 16.39 3.19 -3.61
C TYR A 152 17.72 3.75 -3.13
N GLN A 153 18.80 3.42 -3.84
CA GLN A 153 20.16 3.91 -3.59
C GLN A 153 20.93 4.00 -4.90
N LYS A 154 21.13 5.20 -5.43
CA LYS A 154 22.03 5.43 -6.59
C LYS A 154 21.82 4.41 -7.71
N ASP A 155 20.72 4.50 -8.43
CA ASP A 155 20.33 3.62 -9.55
C ASP A 155 20.19 2.13 -9.22
N SER A 156 19.99 1.81 -7.96
CA SER A 156 19.79 0.43 -7.50
C SER A 156 18.80 0.39 -6.33
N PHE A 157 18.33 -0.82 -6.00
CA PHE A 157 17.45 -1.09 -4.87
C PHE A 157 18.04 -2.11 -3.91
N ASP A 158 17.94 -1.84 -2.62
CA ASP A 158 17.97 -2.89 -1.62
C ASP A 158 16.54 -3.41 -1.44
N VAL A 159 16.38 -4.74 -1.50
CA VAL A 159 15.08 -5.44 -1.45
C VAL A 159 14.95 -6.21 -0.14
N TYR A 160 13.87 -5.96 0.60
CA TYR A 160 13.57 -6.61 1.88
C TYR A 160 12.30 -7.44 1.73
N LEU A 161 12.26 -8.65 2.31
CA LEU A 161 11.13 -9.56 2.22
C LEU A 161 10.66 -10.03 3.59
N GLY A 162 9.37 -10.32 3.69
CA GLY A 162 8.79 -11.10 4.78
C GLY A 162 8.53 -10.34 6.07
N ALA A 163 8.39 -9.02 6.02
CA ALA A 163 8.04 -8.24 7.20
C ALA A 163 6.65 -8.59 7.75
N VAL A 164 6.49 -8.42 9.06
CA VAL A 164 5.20 -8.40 9.74
C VAL A 164 4.92 -6.97 10.20
N PRO A 165 4.06 -6.21 9.48
CA PRO A 165 3.99 -4.76 9.66
C PRO A 165 3.37 -4.30 10.97
N MET A 166 2.56 -5.14 11.63
CA MET A 166 1.79 -4.75 12.82
C MET A 166 1.59 -5.90 13.79
N GLY A 167 1.22 -5.53 15.03
CA GLY A 167 0.82 -6.47 16.07
C GLY A 167 1.96 -6.91 16.98
N ARG A 168 1.66 -7.86 17.85
CA ARG A 168 2.59 -8.35 18.89
C ARG A 168 3.90 -8.92 18.30
N HIS A 169 3.84 -9.44 17.09
CA HIS A 169 4.95 -10.07 16.38
C HIS A 169 5.46 -9.21 15.22
N ALA A 170 5.25 -7.88 15.30
CA ALA A 170 5.77 -6.96 14.28
C ALA A 170 7.30 -7.10 14.19
N GLN A 171 7.79 -7.27 12.96
CA GLN A 171 9.22 -7.39 12.68
C GLN A 171 9.54 -6.85 11.29
N ALA A 172 10.74 -6.32 11.14
CA ALA A 172 11.25 -5.87 9.84
C ALA A 172 11.44 -7.04 8.87
N GLY A 173 11.38 -6.76 7.59
CA GLY A 173 11.76 -7.71 6.55
C GLY A 173 13.25 -8.01 6.58
N GLU A 174 13.61 -9.20 6.11
CA GLU A 174 15.00 -9.61 5.93
C GLU A 174 15.55 -9.01 4.62
N LEU A 175 16.80 -8.54 4.63
CA LEU A 175 17.48 -8.12 3.40
C LEU A 175 17.64 -9.33 2.48
N PHE A 176 16.92 -9.32 1.36
CA PHE A 176 16.90 -10.41 0.38
C PHE A 176 17.93 -10.19 -0.72
N ALA A 177 17.96 -9.01 -1.32
CA ALA A 177 18.91 -8.65 -2.37
C ALA A 177 19.40 -7.23 -2.15
N LYS A 178 20.69 -7.01 -2.42
CA LYS A 178 21.35 -5.72 -2.23
C LYS A 178 21.81 -5.16 -3.57
N LYS A 179 21.59 -3.85 -3.76
CA LYS A 179 22.05 -3.11 -4.95
C LYS A 179 21.55 -3.73 -6.26
N VAL A 180 20.29 -4.17 -6.30
CA VAL A 180 19.65 -4.61 -7.55
C VAL A 180 19.54 -3.41 -8.49
N PRO A 181 20.17 -3.44 -9.69
CA PRO A 181 20.09 -2.33 -10.63
C PRO A 181 18.63 -2.02 -11.03
N VAL A 182 18.31 -0.75 -11.24
CA VAL A 182 16.95 -0.30 -11.58
C VAL A 182 16.33 -1.07 -12.74
N GLN A 183 17.14 -1.38 -13.79
CA GLN A 183 16.65 -2.10 -14.96
C GLN A 183 16.23 -3.56 -14.68
N PHE A 184 16.65 -4.16 -13.57
CA PHE A 184 16.31 -5.55 -13.22
C PHE A 184 15.26 -5.65 -12.10
N ILE A 185 14.90 -4.55 -11.46
CA ILE A 185 13.99 -4.59 -10.29
C ILE A 185 12.60 -5.11 -10.65
N GLU A 186 12.05 -4.71 -11.80
CA GLU A 186 10.75 -5.20 -12.26
C GLU A 186 10.76 -6.72 -12.45
N GLN A 187 11.78 -7.24 -13.17
CA GLN A 187 11.92 -8.67 -13.41
C GLN A 187 12.04 -9.45 -12.10
N LEU A 188 12.81 -8.94 -11.15
CA LEU A 188 12.95 -9.57 -9.82
C LEU A 188 11.61 -9.61 -9.09
N LEU A 189 10.85 -8.50 -9.08
CA LEU A 189 9.53 -8.44 -8.42
C LEU A 189 8.52 -9.38 -9.07
N GLN A 190 8.48 -9.44 -10.41
CA GLN A 190 7.63 -10.38 -11.13
C GLN A 190 7.97 -11.83 -10.79
N ALA A 191 9.25 -12.17 -10.69
CA ALA A 191 9.70 -13.51 -10.31
C ALA A 191 9.31 -13.85 -8.85
N ILE A 192 9.44 -12.90 -7.91
CA ILE A 192 8.98 -13.07 -6.52
C ILE A 192 7.46 -13.31 -6.48
N ILE A 193 6.68 -12.52 -7.22
CA ILE A 193 5.22 -12.67 -7.30
C ILE A 193 4.85 -14.04 -7.86
N THR A 194 5.51 -14.47 -8.94
CA THR A 194 5.29 -15.77 -9.57
C THR A 194 5.61 -16.93 -8.60
N CYS A 195 6.71 -16.83 -7.85
CA CYS A 195 7.04 -17.80 -6.82
C CYS A 195 5.97 -17.86 -5.72
N TYR A 196 5.44 -16.71 -5.31
CA TYR A 196 4.37 -16.65 -4.31
C TYR A 196 3.08 -17.29 -4.84
N GLN A 197 2.68 -16.99 -6.08
CA GLN A 197 1.52 -17.61 -6.73
C GLN A 197 1.64 -19.15 -6.82
N SER A 198 2.84 -19.62 -7.18
CA SER A 198 3.08 -21.04 -7.48
C SER A 198 3.28 -21.93 -6.26
N HIS A 199 3.84 -21.39 -5.17
CA HIS A 199 4.30 -22.22 -4.03
C HIS A 199 3.65 -21.88 -2.69
N SER A 200 2.78 -20.87 -2.64
CA SER A 200 2.02 -20.57 -1.42
C SER A 200 0.89 -21.57 -1.19
N ARG A 201 0.46 -21.68 0.06
CA ARG A 201 -0.77 -22.38 0.43
C ARG A 201 -1.97 -21.47 0.21
N LYS A 202 -3.16 -22.06 0.20
CA LYS A 202 -4.41 -21.28 0.11
C LYS A 202 -4.47 -20.23 1.22
N ASP A 203 -4.76 -18.98 0.85
CA ASP A 203 -4.89 -17.83 1.76
C ASP A 203 -3.67 -17.56 2.65
N GLU A 204 -2.48 -18.08 2.27
CA GLU A 204 -1.24 -17.89 3.05
C GLU A 204 -0.70 -16.46 2.87
N PRO A 205 -0.52 -15.66 3.95
CA PRO A 205 0.12 -14.36 3.86
C PRO A 205 1.57 -14.46 3.40
N PHE A 206 2.05 -13.46 2.64
CA PHE A 206 3.40 -13.48 2.07
C PHE A 206 4.51 -13.71 3.11
N HIS A 207 4.47 -13.04 4.26
CA HIS A 207 5.48 -13.24 5.31
C HIS A 207 5.54 -14.71 5.80
N LYS A 208 4.39 -15.39 5.95
CA LYS A 208 4.36 -16.82 6.33
C LYS A 208 4.94 -17.70 5.23
N TYR A 209 4.54 -17.43 3.99
CA TYR A 209 5.08 -18.11 2.82
C TYR A 209 6.60 -17.95 2.74
N TYR A 210 7.11 -16.71 2.80
CA TYR A 210 8.54 -16.42 2.72
C TYR A 210 9.32 -17.13 3.82
N HIS A 211 8.94 -16.96 5.08
CA HIS A 211 9.66 -17.58 6.20
C HIS A 211 9.63 -19.11 6.18
N ARG A 212 8.57 -19.71 5.64
CA ARG A 212 8.48 -21.16 5.45
C ARG A 212 9.37 -21.68 4.34
N THR A 213 9.61 -20.86 3.31
CA THR A 213 10.27 -21.30 2.07
C THR A 213 11.62 -20.66 1.81
N LYS A 214 12.10 -19.75 2.65
CA LYS A 214 13.32 -18.96 2.39
C LYS A 214 14.61 -19.77 2.21
N SER A 215 14.64 -21.03 2.63
CA SER A 215 15.74 -21.96 2.37
C SER A 215 15.62 -22.75 1.05
N ALA A 216 14.54 -22.54 0.29
CA ALA A 216 14.38 -23.24 -0.98
C ALA A 216 15.28 -22.66 -2.08
N ASP A 217 15.83 -23.53 -2.92
CA ASP A 217 16.81 -23.17 -3.96
C ASP A 217 16.31 -22.13 -4.96
N TYR A 218 15.00 -22.06 -5.19
CA TYR A 218 14.47 -21.07 -6.15
C TYR A 218 14.69 -19.62 -5.70
N TRP A 219 14.76 -19.34 -4.39
CA TRP A 219 15.07 -18.00 -3.90
C TRP A 219 16.49 -17.57 -4.23
N GLN A 220 17.44 -18.50 -4.15
CA GLN A 220 18.85 -18.23 -4.50
C GLN A 220 19.01 -17.96 -5.99
N ARG A 221 18.23 -18.65 -6.85
CA ARG A 221 18.25 -18.43 -8.30
C ARG A 221 17.70 -17.08 -8.75
N LEU A 222 16.92 -16.39 -7.93
CA LEU A 222 16.39 -15.06 -8.26
C LEU A 222 17.43 -13.94 -8.12
N ILE A 223 18.52 -14.18 -7.40
CA ILE A 223 19.56 -13.18 -7.11
C ILE A 223 20.90 -13.48 -7.77
N GLN A 224 20.98 -14.54 -8.57
CA GLN A 224 22.13 -14.88 -9.43
C GLN A 224 21.96 -14.24 -10.81
#